data_833ea2e4564deb808463a3029eeecd22
#
_entry.id   833ea2e4564deb808463a3029eeecd22
#
_cell.length_a   1.000
_cell.length_b   1.000
_cell.length_c   1.000
_cell.angle_alpha   90.00
_cell.angle_beta   90.00
_cell.angle_gamma   90.00
#
_symmetry.space_group_name_H-M   'P 1'
#
loop_
_entity.id
_entity.type
_entity.pdbx_description
1 polymer ?
#
loop_
_entity_poly.entity_id
_entity_poly.type
_entity_poly.pdbx_seq_one_letter_code
_entity_poly.pdbx_strand_id
1 'polypeptide(L)'
;MKKRILYTVLLAAGLTFSGCSDQFLQDMNPYDSYSPEKTFGIESNLDLYIQNVYYNYFYKSGMTPPQSYGLSGSWNDYSTYTEEKWGIEKKFDASRSLKKATDCETYFGSNLATNIKNDPYSRIRSCNEILEGVDKYGQDLSEAAIKKAKGQAYFFRAMQLFDLVRVYGAVPVVNKVLMAADREGAKDYNRESVETCVNQILSDLKEAANLLPTRKEWGSDQYGRLTKEAALAYRSRVALVFASPIFN
;
A
#
# COMPACT_ATOMS: atom_id res chain seq x y z
N MET A 1 60.04 -17.31 40.81
CA MET A 1 58.60 -17.04 40.89
C MET A 1 58.18 -15.76 40.15
N LYS A 2 58.84 -14.63 40.29
CA LYS A 2 58.45 -13.34 39.67
C LYS A 2 58.40 -13.36 38.13
N LYS A 3 59.29 -14.07 37.43
CA LYS A 3 59.26 -14.15 35.94
C LYS A 3 58.07 -14.93 35.38
N ARG A 4 57.62 -15.99 36.10
CA ARG A 4 56.46 -16.79 35.63
C ARG A 4 55.14 -16.03 35.76
N ILE A 5 55.00 -15.20 36.79
CA ILE A 5 53.85 -14.36 36.99
C ILE A 5 53.79 -13.26 35.90
N LEU A 6 54.95 -12.74 35.50
CA LEU A 6 55.00 -11.71 34.43
C LEU A 6 54.54 -12.25 33.06
N TYR A 7 54.90 -13.52 32.71
CA TYR A 7 54.49 -14.16 31.47
C TYR A 7 52.99 -14.52 31.47
N THR A 8 52.41 -14.90 32.61
CA THR A 8 50.98 -15.17 32.72
C THR A 8 50.16 -13.91 32.63
N VAL A 9 50.62 -12.76 33.16
CA VAL A 9 49.94 -11.47 33.02
C VAL A 9 50.04 -10.94 31.59
N LEU A 10 51.18 -11.11 30.92
CA LEU A 10 51.32 -10.72 29.50
C LEU A 10 50.47 -11.60 28.59
N LEU A 11 50.31 -12.90 28.88
CA LEU A 11 49.44 -13.78 28.10
C LEU A 11 47.93 -13.45 28.29
N ALA A 12 47.54 -13.11 29.51
CA ALA A 12 46.17 -12.70 29.82
C ALA A 12 45.83 -11.34 29.21
N ALA A 13 46.77 -10.38 29.16
CA ALA A 13 46.59 -9.09 28.51
C ALA A 13 46.46 -9.20 26.97
N GLY A 14 47.11 -10.20 26.34
CA GLY A 14 47.01 -10.45 24.90
C GLY A 14 45.65 -11.01 24.46
N LEU A 15 44.87 -11.62 25.36
CA LEU A 15 43.56 -12.19 25.06
C LEU A 15 42.38 -11.20 25.17
N THR A 16 42.62 -10.01 25.73
CA THR A 16 41.57 -9.00 25.91
C THR A 16 41.42 -8.05 24.72
N PHE A 17 42.26 -8.12 23.69
CA PHE A 17 42.21 -7.25 22.50
C PHE A 17 41.60 -7.91 21.26
N SER A 18 41.09 -9.12 21.35
CA SER A 18 40.21 -9.64 20.29
C SER A 18 38.79 -9.11 20.44
N GLY A 19 38.65 -7.80 20.45
CA GLY A 19 37.37 -7.16 20.29
C GLY A 19 36.81 -7.54 18.90
N CYS A 20 35.57 -7.98 18.87
CA CYS A 20 34.84 -8.17 17.60
C CYS A 20 35.05 -6.92 16.75
N SER A 21 35.61 -7.06 15.57
CA SER A 21 35.75 -5.95 14.64
C SER A 21 34.31 -5.46 14.30
N ASP A 22 34.11 -4.16 14.26
CA ASP A 22 32.81 -3.57 13.80
C ASP A 22 32.39 -4.12 12.44
N GLN A 23 33.33 -4.63 11.68
CA GLN A 23 33.12 -5.29 10.40
C GLN A 23 32.28 -6.57 10.52
N PHE A 24 32.46 -7.36 11.61
CA PHE A 24 31.62 -8.54 11.88
C PHE A 24 30.15 -8.16 12.14
N LEU A 25 29.90 -7.03 12.78
CA LEU A 25 28.53 -6.52 13.02
C LEU A 25 27.94 -5.85 11.76
N GLN A 26 28.77 -5.30 10.89
CA GLN A 26 28.33 -4.73 9.61
C GLN A 26 28.01 -5.81 8.58
N ASP A 27 28.70 -6.95 8.62
CA ASP A 27 28.42 -8.10 7.76
C ASP A 27 27.20 -8.94 8.20
N MET A 28 26.66 -8.66 9.39
CA MET A 28 25.40 -9.23 9.87
C MET A 28 24.19 -8.55 9.21
N ASN A 29 24.18 -8.43 7.90
CA ASN A 29 22.93 -8.28 7.19
C ASN A 29 22.08 -9.52 7.46
N PRO A 30 20.90 -9.40 8.06
CA PRO A 30 20.05 -10.55 8.25
C PRO A 30 19.83 -11.18 6.86
N TYR A 31 20.30 -12.41 6.70
CA TYR A 31 20.18 -13.16 5.43
C TYR A 31 18.73 -13.25 4.93
N ASP A 32 17.77 -13.00 5.82
CA ASP A 32 16.34 -13.02 5.57
C ASP A 32 15.72 -11.65 5.25
N SER A 33 16.46 -10.54 5.26
CA SER A 33 15.91 -9.23 4.87
C SER A 33 16.21 -8.96 3.40
N TYR A 34 15.15 -8.90 2.60
CA TYR A 34 15.27 -8.39 1.23
C TYR A 34 15.68 -6.92 1.26
N SER A 35 16.85 -6.61 0.72
CA SER A 35 17.22 -5.22 0.50
C SER A 35 16.33 -4.60 -0.60
N PRO A 36 16.11 -3.28 -0.58
CA PRO A 36 15.36 -2.61 -1.65
C PRO A 36 15.88 -2.91 -3.05
N GLU A 37 17.22 -3.02 -3.22
CA GLU A 37 17.86 -3.39 -4.49
C GLU A 37 17.41 -4.77 -4.97
N LYS A 38 17.38 -5.75 -4.09
CA LYS A 38 16.92 -7.10 -4.43
C LYS A 38 15.41 -7.17 -4.66
N THR A 39 14.64 -6.37 -3.93
CA THR A 39 13.18 -6.34 -4.04
C THR A 39 12.74 -5.71 -5.35
N PHE A 40 13.31 -4.56 -5.72
CA PHE A 40 12.86 -3.77 -6.87
C PHE A 40 13.75 -3.89 -8.09
N GLY A 41 14.94 -4.52 -7.98
CA GLY A 41 15.85 -4.76 -9.08
C GLY A 41 15.76 -6.14 -9.72
N ILE A 42 15.02 -7.07 -9.13
CA ILE A 42 14.83 -8.44 -9.64
C ILE A 42 13.35 -8.66 -9.96
N GLU A 43 13.05 -9.01 -11.21
CA GLU A 43 11.65 -9.10 -11.71
C GLU A 43 10.78 -10.05 -10.88
N SER A 44 11.30 -11.22 -10.47
CA SER A 44 10.55 -12.18 -9.65
C SER A 44 10.23 -11.63 -8.26
N ASN A 45 11.14 -10.93 -7.64
CA ASN A 45 10.95 -10.34 -6.31
C ASN A 45 9.98 -9.15 -6.37
N LEU A 46 10.11 -8.33 -7.40
CA LEU A 46 9.18 -7.24 -7.68
C LEU A 46 7.75 -7.77 -7.88
N ASP A 47 7.59 -8.85 -8.64
CA ASP A 47 6.26 -9.45 -8.83
C ASP A 47 5.69 -10.02 -7.53
N LEU A 48 6.50 -10.67 -6.69
CA LEU A 48 6.09 -11.11 -5.36
C LEU A 48 5.67 -9.92 -4.46
N TYR A 49 6.38 -8.81 -4.52
CA TYR A 49 6.00 -7.60 -3.79
C TYR A 49 4.65 -7.05 -4.29
N ILE A 50 4.43 -7.01 -5.59
CA ILE A 50 3.15 -6.60 -6.18
C ILE A 50 2.03 -7.57 -5.78
N GLN A 51 2.27 -8.89 -5.79
CA GLN A 51 1.29 -9.87 -5.30
C GLN A 51 0.91 -9.63 -3.85
N ASN A 52 1.87 -9.23 -2.99
CA ASN A 52 1.57 -8.84 -1.62
C ASN A 52 0.68 -7.57 -1.56
N VAL A 53 0.84 -6.62 -2.49
CA VAL A 53 -0.08 -5.47 -2.60
C VAL A 53 -1.49 -5.93 -2.95
N TYR A 54 -1.65 -6.86 -3.92
CA TYR A 54 -2.95 -7.47 -4.21
C TYR A 54 -3.55 -8.15 -2.99
N TYR A 55 -2.75 -8.95 -2.28
CA TYR A 55 -3.18 -9.63 -1.07
C TYR A 55 -3.63 -8.65 0.01
N ASN A 56 -2.83 -7.64 0.30
CA ASN A 56 -3.15 -6.61 1.31
C ASN A 56 -4.39 -5.81 0.94
N TYR A 57 -4.63 -5.58 -0.35
CA TYR A 57 -5.78 -4.84 -0.81
C TYR A 57 -7.06 -5.66 -0.76
N PHE A 58 -7.02 -6.91 -1.23
CA PHE A 58 -8.22 -7.72 -1.41
C PHE A 58 -8.51 -8.70 -0.27
N TYR A 59 -7.50 -9.18 0.47
CA TYR A 59 -7.65 -10.30 1.40
C TYR A 59 -7.34 -9.99 2.85
N LYS A 60 -6.39 -9.11 3.13
CA LYS A 60 -5.81 -8.99 4.48
C LYS A 60 -6.66 -8.26 5.50
N SER A 61 -7.75 -7.66 5.10
CA SER A 61 -8.66 -6.99 6.04
C SER A 61 -9.42 -7.96 6.95
N GLY A 62 -9.07 -9.26 6.96
CA GLY A 62 -9.86 -10.31 7.61
C GLY A 62 -11.22 -10.51 6.95
N MET A 63 -11.43 -9.87 5.83
CA MET A 63 -12.63 -9.90 5.03
C MET A 63 -12.35 -10.75 3.80
N THR A 64 -13.22 -11.68 3.52
CA THR A 64 -13.24 -12.36 2.23
C THR A 64 -13.47 -11.33 1.12
N PRO A 65 -12.88 -11.52 -0.09
CA PRO A 65 -12.82 -10.49 -1.12
C PRO A 65 -14.08 -9.68 -1.31
N PRO A 66 -15.25 -10.12 -1.46
CA PRO A 66 -16.38 -9.24 -1.66
C PRO A 66 -16.71 -8.34 -0.46
N GLN A 67 -16.24 -8.67 0.73
CA GLN A 67 -16.55 -7.93 1.97
C GLN A 67 -15.80 -6.61 2.09
N SER A 68 -14.60 -6.53 1.46
CA SER A 68 -13.78 -5.31 1.47
C SER A 68 -14.43 -4.15 0.73
N TYR A 69 -15.33 -4.45 -0.19
CA TYR A 69 -15.98 -3.48 -1.08
C TYR A 69 -17.51 -3.42 -0.95
N GLY A 70 -18.05 -4.00 0.08
CA GLY A 70 -19.50 -4.02 0.27
C GLY A 70 -20.25 -4.91 -0.73
N LEU A 71 -19.57 -5.86 -1.37
CA LEU A 71 -20.17 -6.75 -2.36
C LEU A 71 -20.69 -8.07 -1.79
N SER A 72 -20.45 -8.38 -0.53
CA SER A 72 -21.01 -9.56 0.12
C SER A 72 -21.49 -9.25 1.52
N GLY A 73 -22.57 -9.87 1.91
CA GLY A 73 -23.34 -9.80 3.15
C GLY A 73 -22.64 -9.62 4.49
N SER A 74 -21.51 -8.95 4.49
CA SER A 74 -20.80 -8.52 5.69
C SER A 74 -21.51 -7.35 6.34
N TRP A 75 -21.32 -7.19 7.62
CA TRP A 75 -21.82 -6.10 8.47
C TRP A 75 -21.46 -4.69 7.96
N ASN A 76 -20.50 -4.57 7.02
CA ASN A 76 -20.04 -3.32 6.41
C ASN A 76 -20.49 -3.13 4.97
N ASP A 77 -21.43 -3.92 4.49
CA ASP A 77 -21.98 -3.80 3.14
C ASP A 77 -22.91 -2.59 3.06
N TYR A 78 -22.47 -1.55 2.34
CA TYR A 78 -23.26 -0.31 2.16
C TYR A 78 -24.59 -0.55 1.47
N SER A 79 -24.68 -1.55 0.62
CA SER A 79 -25.95 -1.88 -0.05
C SER A 79 -27.04 -2.30 0.93
N THR A 80 -26.67 -2.74 2.15
CA THR A 80 -27.64 -3.07 3.21
C THR A 80 -28.26 -1.84 3.86
N TYR A 81 -27.72 -0.64 3.61
CA TYR A 81 -28.25 0.64 4.08
C TYR A 81 -29.04 1.39 2.98
N THR A 82 -29.17 0.78 1.82
CA THR A 82 -29.91 1.30 0.68
C THR A 82 -31.05 0.36 0.31
N GLU A 83 -31.92 0.79 -0.59
CA GLU A 83 -33.00 -0.04 -1.13
C GLU A 83 -32.51 -1.18 -2.04
N GLU A 84 -31.22 -1.21 -2.38
CA GLU A 84 -30.64 -2.16 -3.33
C GLU A 84 -30.54 -3.59 -2.76
N LYS A 85 -30.47 -3.73 -1.45
CA LYS A 85 -30.33 -5.03 -0.81
C LYS A 85 -31.19 -5.18 0.45
N TRP A 86 -32.18 -6.04 0.36
CA TRP A 86 -32.90 -6.51 1.52
C TRP A 86 -32.05 -7.55 2.28
N GLY A 87 -31.55 -7.18 3.45
CA GLY A 87 -30.75 -8.09 4.29
C GLY A 87 -31.62 -8.98 5.18
N ILE A 88 -31.08 -10.14 5.59
CA ILE A 88 -31.71 -11.08 6.54
C ILE A 88 -31.93 -10.41 7.91
N GLU A 89 -31.13 -9.42 8.25
CA GLU A 89 -31.34 -8.60 9.45
C GLU A 89 -32.07 -7.33 9.07
N LYS A 90 -33.06 -6.95 9.87
CA LYS A 90 -33.87 -5.71 9.73
C LYS A 90 -32.99 -4.46 9.83
N LYS A 91 -32.17 -4.22 8.82
CA LYS A 91 -31.22 -3.10 8.79
C LYS A 91 -31.84 -1.79 8.33
N PHE A 92 -33.12 -1.80 7.93
CA PHE A 92 -33.95 -0.61 7.73
C PHE A 92 -34.54 -0.03 9.03
N ASP A 93 -33.98 -0.37 10.17
CA ASP A 93 -34.25 0.38 11.36
C ASP A 93 -33.68 1.80 11.18
N ALA A 94 -34.55 2.81 11.22
CA ALA A 94 -34.16 4.21 11.06
C ALA A 94 -33.05 4.67 12.00
N SER A 95 -32.87 3.96 13.13
CA SER A 95 -31.75 4.17 14.06
C SER A 95 -30.41 3.66 13.52
N ARG A 96 -30.40 2.79 12.49
CA ARG A 96 -29.22 2.20 11.88
C ARG A 96 -28.96 2.68 10.44
N SER A 97 -29.96 3.30 9.80
CA SER A 97 -29.88 3.76 8.40
C SER A 97 -29.07 5.04 8.25
N LEU A 98 -28.95 5.84 9.29
CA LEU A 98 -28.11 7.03 9.30
C LEU A 98 -26.80 6.70 9.99
N LYS A 99 -25.76 6.43 9.21
CA LYS A 99 -24.41 6.38 9.76
C LYS A 99 -24.07 7.73 10.37
N LYS A 100 -23.78 7.72 11.67
CA LYS A 100 -23.29 8.89 12.39
C LYS A 100 -21.88 9.21 11.89
N ALA A 101 -21.42 10.43 12.05
CA ALA A 101 -20.04 10.82 11.75
C ALA A 101 -19.01 9.91 12.44
N THR A 102 -19.33 9.42 13.65
CA THR A 102 -18.55 8.42 14.40
C THR A 102 -18.39 7.09 13.68
N ASP A 103 -19.33 6.69 12.82
CA ASP A 103 -19.21 5.47 12.04
C ASP A 103 -18.23 5.62 10.87
N CYS A 104 -18.09 6.84 10.34
CA CYS A 104 -17.06 7.19 9.37
C CYS A 104 -15.67 7.17 10.02
N GLU A 105 -15.54 7.59 11.29
CA GLU A 105 -14.31 7.48 12.05
C GLU A 105 -13.89 6.01 12.23
N THR A 106 -14.83 5.10 12.35
CA THR A 106 -14.55 3.67 12.53
C THR A 106 -14.47 2.89 11.23
N TYR A 107 -14.81 3.45 10.10
CA TYR A 107 -14.79 2.73 8.83
C TYR A 107 -13.39 2.23 8.46
N PHE A 108 -12.39 3.10 8.60
CA PHE A 108 -10.98 2.72 8.63
C PHE A 108 -10.37 2.89 10.04
N GLY A 109 -11.10 3.49 11.00
CA GLY A 109 -10.60 4.13 12.19
C GLY A 109 -9.90 3.22 13.19
N SER A 110 -10.49 2.11 13.56
CA SER A 110 -9.83 1.15 14.46
C SER A 110 -8.62 0.48 13.80
N ASN A 111 -8.60 0.41 12.47
CA ASN A 111 -7.50 -0.13 11.70
C ASN A 111 -6.38 0.91 11.48
N LEU A 112 -6.71 2.20 11.43
CA LEU A 112 -5.72 3.27 11.34
C LEU A 112 -4.87 3.38 12.62
N ALA A 113 -5.49 3.20 13.78
CA ALA A 113 -4.82 3.38 15.06
C ALA A 113 -4.02 2.15 15.53
N THR A 114 -4.46 0.94 15.18
CA THR A 114 -3.95 -0.29 15.79
C THR A 114 -3.33 -1.26 14.80
N ASN A 115 -3.59 -1.13 13.51
CA ASN A 115 -3.13 -2.07 12.50
C ASN A 115 -2.53 -1.36 11.28
N ILE A 116 -1.30 -0.91 11.42
CA ILE A 116 -0.51 -0.23 10.37
C ILE A 116 -0.54 -1.01 9.03
N LYS A 117 -0.69 -2.33 9.06
CA LYS A 117 -0.70 -3.17 7.86
C LYS A 117 -2.01 -3.08 7.04
N ASN A 118 -3.10 -2.62 7.64
CA ASN A 118 -4.41 -2.47 7.00
C ASN A 118 -4.79 -1.01 6.76
N ASP A 119 -3.93 -0.10 7.16
CA ASP A 119 -4.09 1.34 6.95
C ASP A 119 -4.04 1.67 5.46
N PRO A 120 -4.97 2.47 4.94
CA PRO A 120 -4.96 2.98 3.58
C PRO A 120 -3.65 3.66 3.19
N TYR A 121 -3.05 4.43 4.09
CA TYR A 121 -1.76 5.09 3.83
C TYR A 121 -0.58 4.13 3.79
N SER A 122 -0.62 3.03 4.55
CA SER A 122 0.38 1.96 4.41
C SER A 122 0.32 1.29 3.04
N ARG A 123 -0.88 1.14 2.47
CA ARG A 123 -1.07 0.61 1.12
C ARG A 123 -0.62 1.62 0.06
N ILE A 124 -0.94 2.91 0.23
CA ILE A 124 -0.44 3.99 -0.62
C ILE A 124 1.10 4.02 -0.57
N ARG A 125 1.69 3.87 0.63
CA ARG A 125 3.12 3.76 0.80
C ARG A 125 3.71 2.61 -0.02
N SER A 126 3.14 1.41 0.05
CA SER A 126 3.61 0.28 -0.74
C SER A 126 3.57 0.54 -2.25
N CYS A 127 2.56 1.28 -2.73
CA CYS A 127 2.52 1.72 -4.13
C CYS A 127 3.66 2.71 -4.45
N ASN A 128 3.92 3.67 -3.57
CA ASN A 128 5.02 4.63 -3.74
C ASN A 128 6.38 3.91 -3.70
N GLU A 129 6.55 2.91 -2.83
CA GLU A 129 7.77 2.08 -2.77
C GLU A 129 8.03 1.32 -4.08
N ILE A 130 6.99 0.84 -4.76
CA ILE A 130 7.14 0.25 -6.10
C ILE A 130 7.58 1.32 -7.11
N LEU A 131 6.93 2.48 -7.12
CA LEU A 131 7.24 3.55 -8.09
C LEU A 131 8.67 4.05 -7.92
N GLU A 132 9.07 4.44 -6.71
CA GLU A 132 10.41 4.93 -6.41
C GLU A 132 11.48 3.83 -6.52
N GLY A 133 11.15 2.62 -6.05
CA GLY A 133 12.07 1.48 -6.05
C GLY A 133 12.44 1.04 -7.46
N VAL A 134 11.45 0.95 -8.36
CA VAL A 134 11.69 0.62 -9.78
C VAL A 134 12.50 1.72 -10.48
N ASP A 135 12.26 3.00 -10.16
CA ASP A 135 13.06 4.10 -10.75
C ASP A 135 14.51 4.06 -10.27
N LYS A 136 14.73 3.68 -9.03
CA LYS A 136 16.07 3.68 -8.42
C LYS A 136 16.87 2.42 -8.70
N TYR A 137 16.22 1.26 -8.70
CA TYR A 137 16.89 -0.04 -8.73
C TYR A 137 16.53 -0.92 -9.94
N GLY A 138 15.65 -0.45 -10.80
CA GLY A 138 15.10 -1.25 -11.91
C GLY A 138 15.92 -1.22 -13.21
N GLN A 139 17.21 -0.86 -13.16
CA GLN A 139 18.05 -0.73 -14.36
C GLN A 139 18.18 -2.04 -15.16
N ASP A 140 18.16 -3.18 -14.47
CA ASP A 140 18.28 -4.51 -15.08
C ASP A 140 16.92 -5.15 -15.42
N LEU A 141 15.81 -4.47 -15.11
CA LEU A 141 14.47 -4.94 -15.44
C LEU A 141 14.14 -4.71 -16.92
N SER A 142 13.33 -5.60 -17.47
CA SER A 142 12.75 -5.35 -18.79
C SER A 142 11.82 -4.13 -18.78
N GLU A 143 11.75 -3.39 -19.87
CA GLU A 143 10.82 -2.27 -20.01
C GLU A 143 9.36 -2.70 -19.77
N ALA A 144 9.02 -3.92 -20.19
CA ALA A 144 7.70 -4.49 -19.97
C ALA A 144 7.43 -4.74 -18.47
N ALA A 145 8.42 -5.24 -17.72
CA ALA A 145 8.29 -5.43 -16.28
C ALA A 145 8.11 -4.10 -15.53
N ILE A 146 8.89 -3.10 -15.90
CA ILE A 146 8.79 -1.73 -15.36
C ILE A 146 7.39 -1.16 -15.60
N LYS A 147 6.90 -1.22 -16.85
CA LYS A 147 5.55 -0.74 -17.19
C LYS A 147 4.46 -1.44 -16.42
N LYS A 148 4.51 -2.78 -16.35
CA LYS A 148 3.56 -3.59 -15.59
C LYS A 148 3.56 -3.24 -14.10
N ALA A 149 4.73 -3.09 -13.50
CA ALA A 149 4.87 -2.77 -12.08
C ALA A 149 4.30 -1.39 -11.76
N LYS A 150 4.75 -0.37 -12.50
CA LYS A 150 4.29 1.01 -12.29
C LYS A 150 2.80 1.16 -12.59
N GLY A 151 2.29 0.54 -13.66
CA GLY A 151 0.87 0.58 -13.99
C GLY A 151 -0.01 0.02 -12.89
N GLN A 152 0.37 -1.11 -12.29
CA GLN A 152 -0.34 -1.69 -11.15
C GLN A 152 -0.24 -0.80 -9.90
N ALA A 153 0.93 -0.23 -9.61
CA ALA A 153 1.12 0.66 -8.47
C ALA A 153 0.25 1.93 -8.58
N TYR A 154 0.22 2.57 -9.74
CA TYR A 154 -0.66 3.72 -9.99
C TYR A 154 -2.14 3.36 -9.82
N PHE A 155 -2.56 2.21 -10.35
CA PHE A 155 -3.95 1.78 -10.21
C PHE A 155 -4.34 1.56 -8.74
N PHE A 156 -3.53 0.82 -7.97
CA PHE A 156 -3.80 0.58 -6.55
C PHE A 156 -3.78 1.86 -5.72
N ARG A 157 -2.85 2.77 -6.00
CA ARG A 157 -2.79 4.07 -5.31
C ARG A 157 -4.06 4.87 -5.57
N ALA A 158 -4.51 4.92 -6.80
CA ALA A 158 -5.75 5.57 -7.19
C ALA A 158 -6.97 4.96 -6.51
N MET A 159 -7.07 3.63 -6.50
CA MET A 159 -8.17 2.93 -5.80
C MET A 159 -8.21 3.27 -4.32
N GLN A 160 -7.05 3.25 -3.66
CA GLN A 160 -6.96 3.51 -2.24
C GLN A 160 -7.30 4.96 -1.91
N LEU A 161 -6.82 5.90 -2.72
CA LEU A 161 -7.15 7.32 -2.54
C LEU A 161 -8.64 7.58 -2.82
N PHE A 162 -9.24 6.93 -3.82
CA PHE A 162 -10.66 7.00 -4.08
C PHE A 162 -11.50 6.51 -2.90
N ASP A 163 -11.11 5.39 -2.29
CA ASP A 163 -11.80 4.85 -1.11
C ASP A 163 -11.75 5.83 0.07
N LEU A 164 -10.63 6.50 0.27
CA LEU A 164 -10.49 7.54 1.30
C LEU A 164 -11.38 8.76 0.99
N VAL A 165 -11.32 9.28 -0.24
CA VAL A 165 -12.01 10.53 -0.61
C VAL A 165 -13.52 10.36 -0.59
N ARG A 166 -14.05 9.22 -1.07
CA ARG A 166 -15.51 8.99 -1.05
C ARG A 166 -16.09 8.89 0.37
N VAL A 167 -15.27 8.56 1.38
CA VAL A 167 -15.73 8.42 2.78
C VAL A 167 -15.44 9.67 3.59
N TYR A 168 -14.24 10.24 3.45
CA TYR A 168 -13.75 11.34 4.29
C TYR A 168 -13.74 12.70 3.60
N GLY A 169 -14.04 12.75 2.30
CA GLY A 169 -13.88 13.97 1.50
C GLY A 169 -12.41 14.31 1.28
N ALA A 170 -12.03 15.54 1.56
CA ALA A 170 -10.65 16.01 1.48
C ALA A 170 -9.71 15.19 2.39
N VAL A 171 -8.60 14.72 1.84
CA VAL A 171 -7.58 13.93 2.55
C VAL A 171 -6.17 14.36 2.13
N PRO A 172 -5.13 14.05 2.91
CA PRO A 172 -3.75 14.24 2.47
C PRO A 172 -3.43 13.38 1.24
N VAL A 173 -2.81 13.99 0.23
CA VAL A 173 -2.31 13.30 -0.96
C VAL A 173 -0.83 13.00 -0.78
N VAL A 174 -0.49 11.72 -0.59
CA VAL A 174 0.88 11.26 -0.36
C VAL A 174 1.36 10.47 -1.57
N ASN A 175 2.25 11.08 -2.35
CA ASN A 175 2.76 10.52 -3.61
C ASN A 175 4.24 10.14 -3.57
N LYS A 176 4.85 10.10 -2.38
CA LYS A 176 6.23 9.67 -2.13
C LYS A 176 6.32 8.77 -0.90
N VAL A 177 7.46 8.08 -0.77
CA VAL A 177 7.76 7.29 0.42
C VAL A 177 8.20 8.22 1.55
N LEU A 178 7.42 8.24 2.64
CA LEU A 178 7.78 9.00 3.85
C LEU A 178 8.62 8.12 4.77
N MET A 179 9.79 8.59 5.14
CA MET A 179 10.68 7.91 6.08
C MET A 179 10.37 8.37 7.53
N ALA A 180 10.61 7.48 8.50
CA ALA A 180 10.39 7.80 9.91
C ALA A 180 11.25 8.98 10.39
N ALA A 181 12.39 9.22 9.74
CA ALA A 181 13.25 10.39 9.99
C ALA A 181 12.64 11.70 9.48
N ASP A 182 11.73 11.65 8.51
CA ASP A 182 11.10 12.83 7.89
C ASP A 182 9.86 13.29 8.70
N ARG A 183 9.88 13.14 10.03
CA ARG A 183 8.74 13.52 10.89
C ARG A 183 8.34 14.99 10.74
N GLU A 184 9.26 15.86 10.40
CA GLU A 184 8.95 17.27 10.11
C GLU A 184 8.26 17.42 8.77
N GLY A 185 8.71 16.72 7.72
CA GLY A 185 8.05 16.71 6.41
C GLY A 185 6.67 16.06 6.43
N ALA A 186 6.38 15.17 7.39
CA ALA A 186 5.03 14.60 7.55
C ALA A 186 4.01 15.62 8.10
N LYS A 187 4.44 16.67 8.76
CA LYS A 187 3.57 17.76 9.23
C LYS A 187 3.04 18.64 8.11
N ASP A 188 3.69 18.62 6.95
CA ASP A 188 3.30 19.42 5.79
C ASP A 188 2.16 18.76 4.97
N TYR A 189 1.78 17.52 5.31
CA TYR A 189 0.66 16.83 4.65
C TYR A 189 -0.67 17.22 5.30
N ASN A 190 -1.16 18.38 4.89
CA ASN A 190 -2.51 18.82 5.22
C ASN A 190 -3.55 18.12 4.33
N ARG A 191 -4.82 18.22 4.70
CA ARG A 191 -5.91 17.83 3.82
C ARG A 191 -5.91 18.72 2.58
N GLU A 192 -5.84 18.10 1.42
CA GLU A 192 -6.01 18.77 0.14
C GLU A 192 -7.49 18.99 -0.17
N SER A 193 -7.80 19.85 -1.15
CA SER A 193 -9.18 19.95 -1.63
C SER A 193 -9.66 18.62 -2.24
N VAL A 194 -10.97 18.37 -2.24
CA VAL A 194 -11.56 17.20 -2.93
C VAL A 194 -11.17 17.22 -4.41
N GLU A 195 -11.19 18.39 -5.04
CA GLU A 195 -10.75 18.55 -6.44
C GLU A 195 -9.31 18.11 -6.66
N THR A 196 -8.37 18.52 -5.80
CA THR A 196 -6.96 18.08 -5.86
C THR A 196 -6.84 16.57 -5.72
N CYS A 197 -7.56 15.99 -4.77
CA CYS A 197 -7.59 14.54 -4.56
C CYS A 197 -8.11 13.80 -5.79
N VAL A 198 -9.22 14.27 -6.38
CA VAL A 198 -9.84 13.66 -7.56
C VAL A 198 -8.91 13.78 -8.77
N ASN A 199 -8.28 14.93 -8.97
CA ASN A 199 -7.32 15.13 -10.04
C ASN A 199 -6.13 14.16 -9.92
N GLN A 200 -5.63 13.92 -8.70
CA GLN A 200 -4.58 12.91 -8.47
C GLN A 200 -5.07 11.50 -8.82
N ILE A 201 -6.27 11.11 -8.39
CA ILE A 201 -6.86 9.80 -8.71
C ILE A 201 -6.98 9.61 -10.23
N LEU A 202 -7.53 10.61 -10.93
CA LEU A 202 -7.72 10.55 -12.38
C LEU A 202 -6.40 10.54 -13.14
N SER A 203 -5.39 11.23 -12.63
CA SER A 203 -4.03 11.22 -13.17
C SER A 203 -3.39 9.84 -13.01
N ASP A 204 -3.42 9.26 -11.82
CA ASP A 204 -2.89 7.92 -11.56
C ASP A 204 -3.57 6.86 -12.44
N LEU A 205 -4.87 6.92 -12.60
CA LEU A 205 -5.61 5.98 -13.47
C LEU A 205 -5.29 6.19 -14.95
N LYS A 206 -4.99 7.41 -15.37
CA LYS A 206 -4.50 7.68 -16.72
C LYS A 206 -3.13 7.04 -16.95
N GLU A 207 -2.20 7.22 -16.01
CA GLU A 207 -0.88 6.59 -16.10
C GLU A 207 -0.99 5.05 -16.03
N ALA A 208 -1.85 4.52 -15.17
CA ALA A 208 -2.13 3.09 -15.13
C ALA A 208 -2.62 2.56 -16.50
N ALA A 209 -3.56 3.27 -17.15
CA ALA A 209 -4.07 2.89 -18.46
C ALA A 209 -3.03 2.96 -19.58
N ASN A 210 -2.05 3.88 -19.46
CA ASN A 210 -0.96 4.02 -20.41
C ASN A 210 0.08 2.89 -20.28
N LEU A 211 0.29 2.38 -19.07
CA LEU A 211 1.36 1.46 -18.72
C LEU A 211 0.89 -0.01 -18.67
N LEU A 212 -0.34 -0.25 -18.28
CA LEU A 212 -0.87 -1.61 -18.12
C LEU A 212 -1.13 -2.28 -19.47
N PRO A 213 -0.80 -3.58 -19.57
CA PRO A 213 -1.20 -4.38 -20.71
C PRO A 213 -2.72 -4.54 -20.78
N THR A 214 -3.21 -4.77 -21.99
CA THR A 214 -4.58 -5.22 -22.21
C THR A 214 -4.77 -6.64 -21.66
N ARG A 215 -6.01 -7.08 -21.48
CA ARG A 215 -6.31 -8.45 -21.05
C ARG A 215 -5.68 -9.50 -21.96
N LYS A 216 -5.65 -9.25 -23.27
CA LYS A 216 -5.06 -10.13 -24.26
C LYS A 216 -3.54 -10.23 -24.11
N GLU A 217 -2.88 -9.11 -23.85
CA GLU A 217 -1.41 -9.05 -23.69
C GLU A 217 -0.92 -9.69 -22.39
N TRP A 218 -1.75 -9.75 -21.34
CA TRP A 218 -1.40 -10.44 -20.09
C TRP A 218 -1.28 -11.97 -20.27
N GLY A 219 -2.02 -12.58 -21.23
CA GLY A 219 -2.06 -14.02 -21.38
C GLY A 219 -3.02 -14.73 -20.40
N SER A 220 -3.22 -16.02 -20.60
CA SER A 220 -4.19 -16.82 -19.83
C SER A 220 -3.73 -17.14 -18.40
N ASP A 221 -2.44 -17.24 -18.18
CA ASP A 221 -1.78 -17.54 -16.89
C ASP A 221 -1.81 -16.39 -15.89
N GLN A 222 -2.02 -15.16 -16.39
CA GLN A 222 -2.08 -13.95 -15.57
C GLN A 222 -3.52 -13.45 -15.36
N TYR A 223 -4.45 -14.38 -15.17
CA TYR A 223 -5.84 -14.03 -14.91
C TYR A 223 -5.98 -13.34 -13.55
N GLY A 224 -6.77 -12.25 -13.51
CA GLY A 224 -6.96 -11.46 -12.28
C GLY A 224 -6.00 -10.29 -12.12
N ARG A 225 -4.98 -10.14 -12.95
CA ARG A 225 -4.13 -8.93 -12.96
C ARG A 225 -4.90 -7.71 -13.46
N LEU A 226 -4.52 -6.53 -12.96
CA LEU A 226 -5.06 -5.25 -13.41
C LEU A 226 -4.72 -5.00 -14.87
N THR A 227 -5.69 -4.57 -15.65
CA THR A 227 -5.54 -4.36 -17.10
C THR A 227 -5.80 -2.90 -17.46
N LYS A 228 -5.40 -2.53 -18.68
CA LYS A 228 -5.69 -1.22 -19.28
C LYS A 228 -7.20 -0.93 -19.27
N GLU A 229 -8.00 -1.92 -19.65
CA GLU A 229 -9.46 -1.78 -19.71
C GLU A 229 -10.04 -1.54 -18.31
N ALA A 230 -9.52 -2.24 -17.30
CA ALA A 230 -9.92 -2.04 -15.92
C ALA A 230 -9.61 -0.61 -15.43
N ALA A 231 -8.44 -0.07 -15.79
CA ALA A 231 -8.04 1.29 -15.44
C ALA A 231 -8.96 2.34 -16.09
N LEU A 232 -9.31 2.16 -17.36
CA LEU A 232 -10.24 3.05 -18.07
C LEU A 232 -11.65 2.98 -17.47
N ALA A 233 -12.15 1.78 -17.20
CA ALA A 233 -13.47 1.59 -16.60
C ALA A 233 -13.53 2.19 -15.17
N TYR A 234 -12.47 1.98 -14.37
CA TYR A 234 -12.41 2.54 -13.03
C TYR A 234 -12.29 4.06 -13.05
N ARG A 235 -11.54 4.62 -14.00
CA ARG A 235 -11.45 6.08 -14.22
C ARG A 235 -12.80 6.68 -14.56
N SER A 236 -13.60 6.03 -15.41
CA SER A 236 -14.96 6.47 -15.74
C SER A 236 -15.87 6.43 -14.52
N ARG A 237 -15.77 5.37 -13.69
CA ARG A 237 -16.50 5.27 -12.42
C ARG A 237 -16.16 6.42 -11.46
N VAL A 238 -14.89 6.71 -11.27
CA VAL A 238 -14.44 7.83 -10.42
C VAL A 238 -15.02 9.16 -10.91
N ALA A 239 -14.87 9.44 -12.20
CA ALA A 239 -15.41 10.67 -12.81
C ALA A 239 -16.93 10.79 -12.60
N LEU A 240 -17.68 9.70 -12.79
CA LEU A 240 -19.13 9.69 -12.59
C LEU A 240 -19.53 9.96 -11.14
N VAL A 241 -18.82 9.37 -10.16
CA VAL A 241 -19.10 9.59 -8.75
C VAL A 241 -18.92 11.06 -8.37
N PHE A 242 -17.81 11.67 -8.80
CA PHE A 242 -17.52 13.06 -8.44
C PHE A 242 -18.26 14.10 -9.32
N ALA A 243 -18.85 13.67 -10.42
CA ALA A 243 -19.82 14.49 -11.17
C ALA A 243 -21.22 14.50 -10.56
N SER A 244 -21.46 13.71 -9.52
CA SER A 244 -22.77 13.66 -8.86
C SER A 244 -23.05 14.92 -8.03
N PRO A 245 -24.34 15.29 -7.80
CA PRO A 245 -24.70 16.47 -7.01
C PRO A 245 -24.21 16.47 -5.55
N ILE A 246 -23.72 15.33 -5.04
CA ILE A 246 -23.13 15.24 -3.68
C ILE A 246 -21.78 15.95 -3.61
N PHE A 247 -21.06 15.97 -4.73
CA PHE A 247 -19.70 16.53 -4.81
C PHE A 247 -19.61 17.79 -5.68
N ASN A 248 -20.70 18.16 -6.37
CA ASN A 248 -20.75 19.28 -7.31
C ASN A 248 -21.77 20.33 -6.85
#